data_dad3779b514404892490e754fe96a144
#
_entry.id   dad3779b514404892490e754fe96a144
#
_cell.length_a   1.000
_cell.length_b   1.000
_cell.length_c   1.000
_cell.angle_alpha   90.00
_cell.angle_beta   90.00
_cell.angle_gamma   90.00
#
_symmetry.space_group_name_H-M   'P 1'
#
loop_
_entity.id
_entity.type
_entity.pdbx_description
1 polymer ?
#
loop_
_entity_poly.entity_id
_entity_poly.type
_entity_poly.pdbx_seq_one_letter_code
_entity_poly.pdbx_strand_id
1 'polypeptide(L)'
;MSNHRLPESLLDDIALAIKTHRSIPPLPKGISVEDAYAALPHLVKRVTGDRPGGLKAGVTNTDIQAFLGLEEALLGMLYESSAASDGLVLPFVKGRKIECEMGIRLNADGSPLSVGPAVELVNLDFSVPEDLTAGNLVLCNMGTDRFILGNMTPWDQFDFGLLTEVEITVIHDGKTR
;
A
#
# COMPACT_ATOMS: atom_id res chain seq x y z
N MET A 1 -28.12 8.57 -4.49
CA MET A 1 -26.72 8.07 -4.58
C MET A 1 -26.14 8.62 -5.87
N SER A 2 -25.30 9.62 -5.78
CA SER A 2 -24.67 10.25 -6.97
C SER A 2 -23.53 9.33 -7.40
N ASN A 3 -23.73 8.63 -8.51
CA ASN A 3 -22.72 7.73 -9.08
C ASN A 3 -21.67 8.60 -9.80
N HIS A 4 -20.83 9.29 -9.03
CA HIS A 4 -19.76 10.11 -9.59
C HIS A 4 -18.58 9.21 -10.01
N ARG A 5 -18.75 8.59 -11.17
CA ARG A 5 -17.62 7.91 -11.81
C ARG A 5 -16.52 8.94 -12.09
N LEU A 6 -15.34 8.72 -11.51
CA LEU A 6 -14.18 9.57 -11.76
C LEU A 6 -13.80 9.57 -13.24
N PRO A 7 -13.32 10.70 -13.80
CA PRO A 7 -12.92 10.77 -15.21
C PRO A 7 -11.83 9.73 -15.53
N GLU A 8 -11.98 9.06 -16.66
CA GLU A 8 -10.97 8.08 -17.14
C GLU A 8 -9.61 8.74 -17.32
N SER A 9 -9.55 9.98 -17.83
CA SER A 9 -8.30 10.74 -17.98
C SER A 9 -7.58 10.98 -16.66
N LEU A 10 -8.32 11.20 -15.55
CA LEU A 10 -7.71 11.33 -14.23
C LEU A 10 -7.01 10.04 -13.80
N LEU A 11 -7.65 8.89 -14.05
CA LEU A 11 -7.05 7.59 -13.73
C LEU A 11 -5.83 7.29 -14.61
N ASP A 12 -5.84 7.74 -15.87
CA ASP A 12 -4.70 7.62 -16.77
C ASP A 12 -3.50 8.47 -16.29
N ASP A 13 -3.77 9.71 -15.84
CA ASP A 13 -2.74 10.61 -15.31
C ASP A 13 -2.13 10.08 -14.00
N ILE A 14 -2.96 9.56 -13.08
CA ILE A 14 -2.51 8.93 -11.84
C ILE A 14 -1.68 7.69 -12.15
N ALA A 15 -2.17 6.82 -13.04
CA ALA A 15 -1.46 5.61 -13.42
C ALA A 15 -0.09 5.91 -14.05
N LEU A 16 -0.02 6.94 -14.88
CA LEU A 16 1.24 7.40 -15.47
C LEU A 16 2.21 7.91 -14.40
N ALA A 17 1.73 8.71 -13.45
CA ALA A 17 2.53 9.23 -12.36
C ALA A 17 3.12 8.08 -11.51
N ILE A 18 2.28 7.09 -11.14
CA ILE A 18 2.71 5.90 -10.39
C ILE A 18 3.78 5.11 -11.17
N LYS A 19 3.52 4.77 -12.44
CA LYS A 19 4.46 4.01 -13.28
C LYS A 19 5.81 4.69 -13.48
N THR A 20 5.80 6.01 -13.52
CA THR A 20 7.01 6.81 -13.76
C THR A 20 7.62 7.39 -12.50
N HIS A 21 7.09 7.04 -11.33
CA HIS A 21 7.51 7.54 -10.02
C HIS A 21 7.55 9.07 -9.95
N ARG A 22 6.58 9.72 -10.58
CA ARG A 22 6.42 11.18 -10.52
C ARG A 22 5.40 11.55 -9.46
N SER A 23 5.40 12.82 -9.08
CA SER A 23 4.37 13.38 -8.20
C SER A 23 2.98 13.17 -8.82
N ILE A 24 2.02 12.78 -7.99
CA ILE A 24 0.61 12.68 -8.37
C ILE A 24 0.10 14.07 -8.74
N PRO A 25 -0.56 14.23 -9.88
CA PRO A 25 -1.09 15.53 -10.30
C PRO A 25 -2.15 16.03 -9.33
N PRO A 26 -2.53 17.33 -9.38
CA PRO A 26 -3.61 17.85 -8.55
C PRO A 26 -4.89 17.05 -8.72
N LEU A 27 -5.51 16.68 -7.61
CA LEU A 27 -6.69 15.84 -7.58
C LEU A 27 -7.98 16.67 -7.34
N PRO A 28 -9.14 16.22 -7.82
CA PRO A 28 -10.42 16.83 -7.50
C PRO A 28 -10.68 16.86 -6.00
N LYS A 29 -11.28 17.92 -5.50
CA LYS A 29 -11.64 18.01 -4.09
C LYS A 29 -12.85 17.11 -3.77
N GLY A 30 -12.87 16.56 -2.54
CA GLY A 30 -14.02 15.86 -2.01
C GLY A 30 -14.25 14.45 -2.56
N ILE A 31 -13.21 13.79 -3.09
CA ILE A 31 -13.29 12.37 -3.43
C ILE A 31 -13.53 11.58 -2.15
N SER A 32 -14.68 10.89 -2.09
CA SER A 32 -15.01 10.03 -0.95
C SER A 32 -14.18 8.74 -0.97
N VAL A 33 -14.05 8.09 0.17
CA VAL A 33 -13.42 6.76 0.27
C VAL A 33 -14.18 5.74 -0.57
N GLU A 34 -15.52 5.83 -0.59
CA GLU A 34 -16.39 4.94 -1.38
C GLU A 34 -16.15 5.11 -2.90
N ASP A 35 -16.13 6.34 -3.40
CA ASP A 35 -15.87 6.62 -4.82
C ASP A 35 -14.45 6.19 -5.21
N ALA A 36 -13.48 6.38 -4.32
CA ALA A 36 -12.11 5.96 -4.53
C ALA A 36 -11.98 4.43 -4.62
N TYR A 37 -12.64 3.68 -3.73
CA TYR A 37 -12.69 2.21 -3.81
C TYR A 37 -13.39 1.72 -5.08
N ALA A 38 -14.44 2.40 -5.53
CA ALA A 38 -15.09 2.07 -6.79
C ALA A 38 -14.15 2.28 -8.00
N ALA A 39 -13.26 3.26 -7.95
CA ALA A 39 -12.31 3.58 -9.01
C ALA A 39 -11.01 2.73 -8.94
N LEU A 40 -10.63 2.27 -7.76
CA LEU A 40 -9.36 1.58 -7.52
C LEU A 40 -9.09 0.39 -8.44
N PRO A 41 -10.04 -0.53 -8.74
CA PRO A 41 -9.81 -1.63 -9.68
C PRO A 41 -9.45 -1.13 -11.10
N HIS A 42 -10.02 0.00 -11.52
CA HIS A 42 -9.73 0.60 -12.81
C HIS A 42 -8.32 1.21 -12.85
N LEU A 43 -7.87 1.81 -11.76
CA LEU A 43 -6.49 2.29 -11.61
C LEU A 43 -5.51 1.12 -11.62
N VAL A 44 -5.75 0.09 -10.81
CA VAL A 44 -4.92 -1.11 -10.71
C VAL A 44 -4.68 -1.71 -12.08
N LYS A 45 -5.75 -1.89 -12.88
CA LYS A 45 -5.64 -2.39 -14.25
C LYS A 45 -4.75 -1.52 -15.13
N ARG A 46 -4.78 -0.20 -14.97
CA ARG A 46 -3.93 0.72 -15.73
C ARG A 46 -2.47 0.66 -15.31
N VAL A 47 -2.22 0.51 -14.01
CA VAL A 47 -0.85 0.52 -13.47
C VAL A 47 -0.10 -0.74 -13.89
N THR A 48 -0.68 -1.91 -13.72
CA THR A 48 0.03 -3.18 -13.89
C THR A 48 -0.56 -4.10 -14.95
N GLY A 49 -1.84 -3.93 -15.30
CA GLY A 49 -2.58 -4.88 -16.12
C GLY A 49 -2.92 -6.17 -15.37
N ASP A 50 -2.39 -6.34 -14.16
CA ASP A 50 -2.45 -7.58 -13.39
C ASP A 50 -3.69 -7.64 -12.48
N ARG A 51 -3.96 -8.85 -12.04
CA ARG A 51 -4.87 -9.08 -10.92
C ARG A 51 -4.13 -8.75 -9.60
N PRO A 52 -4.85 -8.25 -8.58
CA PRO A 52 -4.24 -8.09 -7.27
C PRO A 52 -3.76 -9.45 -6.75
N GLY A 53 -2.51 -9.51 -6.29
CA GLY A 53 -1.90 -10.68 -5.66
C GLY A 53 -2.15 -10.76 -4.16
N GLY A 54 -2.75 -9.73 -3.57
CA GLY A 54 -3.04 -9.63 -2.15
C GLY A 54 -3.63 -8.28 -1.78
N LEU A 55 -3.82 -8.11 -0.47
CA LEU A 55 -4.28 -6.87 0.13
C LEU A 55 -3.24 -6.37 1.13
N LYS A 56 -3.22 -5.08 1.36
CA LYS A 56 -2.48 -4.43 2.45
C LYS A 56 -3.42 -3.61 3.31
N ALA A 57 -3.16 -3.54 4.60
CA ALA A 57 -3.77 -2.56 5.48
C ALA A 57 -2.89 -1.29 5.48
N GLY A 58 -3.49 -0.15 5.22
CA GLY A 58 -2.82 1.14 5.33
C GLY A 58 -3.52 2.03 6.35
N VAL A 59 -2.82 3.04 6.86
CA VAL A 59 -3.36 3.94 7.90
C VAL A 59 -3.80 3.14 9.13
N THR A 60 -2.96 2.24 9.60
CA THR A 60 -3.24 1.40 10.78
C THR A 60 -3.05 2.14 12.11
N ASN A 61 -2.35 3.28 12.10
CA ASN A 61 -2.16 4.13 13.28
C ASN A 61 -3.42 4.95 13.58
N THR A 62 -3.95 4.83 14.80
CA THR A 62 -5.19 5.46 15.24
C THR A 62 -5.14 7.00 15.24
N ASP A 63 -3.98 7.60 15.49
CA ASP A 63 -3.84 9.07 15.46
C ASP A 63 -3.92 9.58 14.01
N ILE A 64 -3.36 8.83 13.06
CA ILE A 64 -3.47 9.15 11.63
C ILE A 64 -4.90 8.93 11.14
N GLN A 65 -5.57 7.86 11.59
CA GLN A 65 -6.99 7.65 11.30
C GLN A 65 -7.84 8.84 11.77
N ALA A 66 -7.66 9.25 13.03
CA ALA A 66 -8.37 10.40 13.60
C ALA A 66 -8.09 11.69 12.81
N PHE A 67 -6.84 11.94 12.44
CA PHE A 67 -6.47 13.10 11.60
C PHE A 67 -7.17 13.09 10.23
N LEU A 68 -7.33 11.91 9.63
CA LEU A 68 -8.00 11.73 8.33
C LEU A 68 -9.53 11.56 8.44
N GLY A 69 -10.09 11.56 9.66
CA GLY A 69 -11.52 11.36 9.90
C GLY A 69 -11.97 9.92 9.62
N LEU A 70 -11.11 8.94 9.87
CA LEU A 70 -11.37 7.51 9.68
C LEU A 70 -11.63 6.81 11.02
N GLU A 71 -12.49 5.80 10.99
CA GLU A 71 -12.77 4.92 12.15
C GLU A 71 -12.04 3.57 12.04
N GLU A 72 -11.50 3.26 10.85
CA GLU A 72 -10.81 2.00 10.56
C GLU A 72 -9.65 2.20 9.57
N ALA A 73 -8.80 1.18 9.45
CA ALA A 73 -7.72 1.16 8.48
C ALA A 73 -8.27 1.11 7.04
N LEU A 74 -7.50 1.65 6.11
CA LEU A 74 -7.79 1.55 4.69
C LEU A 74 -7.18 0.28 4.09
N LEU A 75 -7.79 -0.24 3.02
CA LEU A 75 -7.27 -1.38 2.27
C LEU A 75 -6.68 -0.93 0.94
N GLY A 76 -5.49 -1.44 0.63
CA GLY A 76 -4.86 -1.33 -0.69
C GLY A 76 -4.67 -2.69 -1.33
N MET A 77 -4.31 -2.68 -2.60
CA MET A 77 -4.06 -3.87 -3.39
C MET A 77 -2.57 -4.06 -3.60
N LEU A 78 -2.04 -5.23 -3.25
CA LEU A 78 -0.72 -5.66 -3.65
C LEU A 78 -0.81 -6.27 -5.06
N TYR A 79 0.19 -6.02 -5.87
CA TYR A 79 0.27 -6.60 -7.22
C TYR A 79 1.24 -7.79 -7.20
N GLU A 80 0.91 -8.87 -7.88
CA GLU A 80 1.80 -10.02 -8.00
C GLU A 80 3.15 -9.61 -8.62
N SER A 81 3.12 -8.74 -9.63
CA SER A 81 4.31 -8.17 -10.28
C SER A 81 5.14 -7.24 -9.40
N SER A 82 4.61 -6.81 -8.26
CA SER A 82 5.31 -5.99 -7.25
C SER A 82 6.04 -6.81 -6.20
N ALA A 83 5.83 -8.13 -6.18
CA ALA A 83 6.58 -9.02 -5.31
C ALA A 83 8.06 -8.99 -5.68
N ALA A 84 8.90 -8.80 -4.69
CA ALA A 84 10.34 -8.75 -4.84
C ALA A 84 11.01 -9.74 -3.87
N SER A 85 12.24 -10.10 -4.20
CA SER A 85 13.07 -10.95 -3.35
C SER A 85 14.13 -10.14 -2.63
N ASP A 86 14.68 -10.72 -1.58
CA ASP A 86 15.85 -10.20 -0.88
C ASP A 86 17.01 -9.93 -1.85
N GLY A 87 17.78 -8.88 -1.59
CA GLY A 87 18.87 -8.43 -2.46
C GLY A 87 18.45 -7.58 -3.65
N LEU A 88 17.16 -7.21 -3.76
CA LEU A 88 16.69 -6.33 -4.83
C LEU A 88 17.39 -4.97 -4.76
N VAL A 89 17.96 -4.53 -5.87
CA VAL A 89 18.53 -3.19 -6.05
C VAL A 89 17.57 -2.35 -6.88
N LEU A 90 17.12 -1.24 -6.30
CA LEU A 90 16.21 -0.32 -6.97
C LEU A 90 16.89 1.04 -7.20
N PRO A 91 16.54 1.74 -8.28
CA PRO A 91 16.96 3.12 -8.45
C PRO A 91 16.37 3.98 -7.32
N PHE A 92 17.11 5.01 -6.95
CA PHE A 92 16.60 5.99 -6.00
C PHE A 92 15.36 6.68 -6.56
N VAL A 93 14.32 6.76 -5.76
CA VAL A 93 13.09 7.52 -6.06
C VAL A 93 12.83 8.45 -4.87
N LYS A 94 12.72 9.75 -5.16
CA LYS A 94 12.40 10.74 -4.13
C LYS A 94 11.03 10.44 -3.52
N GLY A 95 10.95 10.47 -2.20
CA GLY A 95 9.68 10.25 -1.50
C GLY A 95 9.33 8.77 -1.26
N ARG A 96 10.09 7.81 -1.82
CA ARG A 96 9.90 6.40 -1.50
C ARG A 96 10.21 6.15 -0.02
N LYS A 97 9.32 5.47 0.65
CA LYS A 97 9.43 5.07 2.05
C LYS A 97 9.50 3.55 2.17
N ILE A 98 10.03 3.10 3.29
CA ILE A 98 10.05 1.68 3.69
C ILE A 98 9.10 1.55 4.87
N GLU A 99 8.17 0.61 4.77
CA GLU A 99 7.25 0.25 5.84
C GLU A 99 7.53 -1.19 6.26
N CYS A 100 7.67 -1.40 7.58
CA CYS A 100 7.89 -2.73 8.15
C CYS A 100 6.54 -3.30 8.57
N GLU A 101 6.24 -4.50 8.09
CA GLU A 101 4.93 -5.10 8.15
C GLU A 101 4.98 -6.56 8.60
N MET A 102 3.82 -7.10 8.96
CA MET A 102 3.61 -8.54 9.09
C MET A 102 2.83 -9.02 7.86
N GLY A 103 3.44 -9.94 7.11
CA GLY A 103 2.82 -10.56 5.96
C GLY A 103 2.11 -11.86 6.34
N ILE A 104 0.92 -12.09 5.79
CA ILE A 104 0.17 -13.33 5.93
C ILE A 104 -0.06 -13.91 4.54
N ARG A 105 0.35 -15.17 4.34
CA ARG A 105 -0.06 -15.94 3.16
C ARG A 105 -1.37 -16.64 3.46
N LEU A 106 -2.23 -16.67 2.46
CA LEU A 106 -3.53 -17.34 2.55
C LEU A 106 -3.56 -18.55 1.64
N ASN A 107 -4.33 -19.54 2.02
CA ASN A 107 -4.77 -20.64 1.18
C ASN A 107 -5.79 -20.14 0.13
N ALA A 108 -6.12 -20.98 -0.83
CA ALA A 108 -7.11 -20.67 -1.87
C ALA A 108 -8.53 -20.43 -1.32
N ASP A 109 -8.84 -20.95 -0.14
CA ASP A 109 -10.10 -20.76 0.56
C ASP A 109 -10.11 -19.51 1.47
N GLY A 110 -9.01 -18.75 1.50
CA GLY A 110 -8.85 -17.57 2.32
C GLY A 110 -8.38 -17.83 3.75
N SER A 111 -8.20 -19.09 4.17
CA SER A 111 -7.64 -19.40 5.48
C SER A 111 -6.16 -19.07 5.56
N PRO A 112 -5.63 -18.65 6.73
CA PRO A 112 -4.21 -18.37 6.89
C PRO A 112 -3.35 -19.63 6.70
N LEU A 113 -2.26 -19.49 5.93
CA LEU A 113 -1.29 -20.54 5.66
C LEU A 113 0.00 -20.32 6.46
N SER A 114 0.54 -19.13 6.41
CA SER A 114 1.79 -18.79 7.09
C SER A 114 1.87 -17.28 7.35
N VAL A 115 2.70 -16.89 8.30
CA VAL A 115 2.92 -15.50 8.71
C VAL A 115 4.41 -15.23 8.88
N GLY A 116 4.83 -14.00 8.64
CA GLY A 116 6.23 -13.61 8.83
C GLY A 116 6.46 -12.14 8.53
N PRO A 117 7.71 -11.67 8.70
CA PRO A 117 8.03 -10.28 8.44
C PRO A 117 7.86 -9.94 6.96
N ALA A 118 7.41 -8.74 6.71
CA ALA A 118 7.31 -8.18 5.38
C ALA A 118 7.87 -6.76 5.36
N VAL A 119 8.30 -6.34 4.19
CA VAL A 119 8.69 -4.95 3.92
C VAL A 119 7.88 -4.47 2.74
N GLU A 120 7.24 -3.33 2.90
CA GLU A 120 6.62 -2.62 1.78
C GLU A 120 7.43 -1.38 1.42
N LEU A 121 7.59 -1.17 0.13
CA LEU A 121 8.08 0.08 -0.43
C LEU A 121 6.87 0.84 -0.95
N VAL A 122 6.65 2.01 -0.39
CA VAL A 122 5.57 2.89 -0.82
C VAL A 122 6.15 4.15 -1.46
N ASN A 123 5.53 4.59 -2.55
CA ASN A 123 5.87 5.84 -3.21
C ASN A 123 4.58 6.63 -3.47
N LEU A 124 4.36 7.64 -2.64
CA LEU A 124 3.22 8.53 -2.75
C LEU A 124 3.69 9.96 -2.51
N ASP A 125 3.73 10.72 -3.58
CA ASP A 125 4.16 12.12 -3.59
C ASP A 125 3.09 12.96 -4.29
N PHE A 126 2.26 13.65 -3.52
CA PHE A 126 1.24 14.56 -4.08
C PHE A 126 1.89 15.88 -4.46
N SER A 127 1.62 16.36 -5.68
CA SER A 127 2.09 17.70 -6.12
C SER A 127 1.42 18.84 -5.34
N VAL A 128 0.26 18.57 -4.76
CA VAL A 128 -0.50 19.47 -3.88
C VAL A 128 -0.60 18.80 -2.51
N PRO A 129 0.06 19.32 -1.45
CA PRO A 129 0.04 18.69 -0.12
C PRO A 129 -1.36 18.52 0.47
N GLU A 130 -2.28 19.42 0.15
CA GLU A 130 -3.68 19.40 0.60
C GLU A 130 -4.49 18.25 -0.02
N ASP A 131 -3.93 17.56 -1.02
CA ASP A 131 -4.55 16.37 -1.61
C ASP A 131 -4.32 15.11 -0.77
N LEU A 132 -3.57 15.20 0.35
CA LEU A 132 -3.43 14.12 1.32
C LEU A 132 -4.75 13.95 2.11
N THR A 133 -5.68 13.22 1.53
CA THR A 133 -7.00 12.88 2.11
C THR A 133 -7.22 11.37 2.06
N ALA A 134 -8.14 10.85 2.88
CA ALA A 134 -8.45 9.42 2.91
C ALA A 134 -8.88 8.89 1.52
N GLY A 135 -9.78 9.60 0.82
CA GLY A 135 -10.20 9.21 -0.52
C GLY A 135 -9.07 9.19 -1.52
N ASN A 136 -8.19 10.19 -1.50
CA ASN A 136 -7.04 10.25 -2.40
C ASN A 136 -5.97 9.20 -2.10
N LEU A 137 -5.78 8.83 -0.82
CA LEU A 137 -4.92 7.71 -0.43
C LEU A 137 -5.41 6.40 -1.05
N VAL A 138 -6.71 6.11 -0.93
CA VAL A 138 -7.32 4.94 -1.56
C VAL A 138 -7.20 5.02 -3.07
N LEU A 139 -7.57 6.16 -3.67
CA LEU A 139 -7.52 6.35 -5.12
C LEU A 139 -6.13 6.09 -5.70
N CYS A 140 -5.07 6.46 -4.98
CA CYS A 140 -3.67 6.22 -5.38
C CYS A 140 -3.12 4.87 -4.86
N ASN A 141 -4.00 3.94 -4.45
CA ASN A 141 -3.64 2.64 -3.90
C ASN A 141 -2.59 2.72 -2.79
N MET A 142 -2.70 3.77 -1.95
CA MET A 142 -1.79 4.06 -0.83
C MET A 142 -0.30 3.98 -1.19
N GLY A 143 0.01 4.29 -2.46
CA GLY A 143 1.39 4.36 -2.94
C GLY A 143 2.10 3.02 -3.09
N THR A 144 1.39 1.90 -3.18
CA THR A 144 1.98 0.58 -3.38
C THR A 144 2.97 0.57 -4.55
N ASP A 145 4.24 0.21 -4.28
CA ASP A 145 5.31 0.09 -5.29
C ASP A 145 5.88 -1.33 -5.32
N ARG A 146 6.44 -1.81 -4.21
CA ARG A 146 7.02 -3.16 -4.09
C ARG A 146 6.76 -3.72 -2.70
N PHE A 147 6.77 -5.05 -2.59
CA PHE A 147 6.80 -5.71 -1.30
C PHE A 147 7.73 -6.93 -1.32
N ILE A 148 8.29 -7.24 -0.15
CA ILE A 148 9.18 -8.37 0.07
C ILE A 148 8.63 -9.15 1.26
N LEU A 149 8.45 -10.44 1.11
CA LEU A 149 8.12 -11.34 2.22
C LEU A 149 9.42 -11.99 2.71
N GLY A 150 9.66 -11.91 4.00
CA GLY A 150 10.76 -12.60 4.65
C GLY A 150 10.47 -14.09 4.90
N ASN A 151 11.16 -14.67 5.85
CA ASN A 151 10.96 -16.07 6.24
C ASN A 151 9.58 -16.21 6.88
N MET A 152 8.76 -17.09 6.30
CA MET A 152 7.40 -17.34 6.73
C MET A 152 7.35 -18.58 7.63
N THR A 153 6.69 -18.44 8.78
CA THR A 153 6.40 -19.53 9.71
C THR A 153 5.00 -20.08 9.42
N PRO A 154 4.78 -21.40 9.40
CA PRO A 154 3.44 -21.97 9.31
C PRO A 154 2.50 -21.35 10.36
N TRP A 155 1.24 -21.07 9.98
CA TRP A 155 0.30 -20.37 10.84
C TRP A 155 0.06 -21.06 12.19
N ASP A 156 -0.02 -22.39 12.19
CA ASP A 156 -0.24 -23.22 13.37
C ASP A 156 1.00 -23.35 14.29
N GLN A 157 2.15 -22.91 13.82
CA GLN A 157 3.43 -22.92 14.58
C GLN A 157 3.83 -21.52 15.05
N PHE A 158 3.10 -20.48 14.67
CA PHE A 158 3.43 -19.12 15.03
C PHE A 158 2.89 -18.75 16.41
N ASP A 159 3.76 -18.28 17.29
CA ASP A 159 3.36 -17.79 18.61
C ASP A 159 2.90 -16.32 18.53
N PHE A 160 1.60 -16.13 18.49
CA PHE A 160 0.98 -14.79 18.45
C PHE A 160 1.20 -13.98 19.73
N GLY A 161 1.55 -14.63 20.85
CA GLY A 161 1.93 -13.93 22.09
C GLY A 161 3.18 -13.07 21.93
N LEU A 162 4.06 -13.43 20.99
CA LEU A 162 5.26 -12.66 20.70
C LEU A 162 4.98 -11.35 19.96
N LEU A 163 3.81 -11.15 19.36
CA LEU A 163 3.50 -9.92 18.62
C LEU A 163 3.48 -8.65 19.50
N THR A 164 3.29 -8.81 20.80
CA THR A 164 3.34 -7.68 21.74
C THR A 164 4.77 -7.22 22.03
N GLU A 165 5.77 -8.03 21.65
CA GLU A 165 7.19 -7.81 21.96
C GLU A 165 8.05 -7.78 20.68
N VAL A 166 7.43 -7.61 19.51
CA VAL A 166 8.18 -7.56 18.24
C VAL A 166 9.02 -6.29 18.19
N GLU A 167 10.34 -6.48 18.15
CA GLU A 167 11.30 -5.43 17.89
C GLU A 167 11.70 -5.44 16.42
N ILE A 168 11.59 -4.29 15.77
CA ILE A 168 12.05 -4.11 14.40
C ILE A 168 13.36 -3.34 14.42
N THR A 169 14.43 -3.99 13.99
CA THR A 169 15.73 -3.36 13.87
C THR A 169 16.01 -3.01 12.41
N VAL A 170 16.16 -1.71 12.13
CA VAL A 170 16.57 -1.22 10.81
C VAL A 170 18.06 -0.92 10.84
N ILE A 171 18.84 -1.52 9.92
CA ILE A 171 20.25 -1.26 9.76
C ILE A 171 20.45 -0.50 8.44
N HIS A 172 20.95 0.72 8.53
CA HIS A 172 21.27 1.55 7.37
C HIS A 172 22.75 1.98 7.44
N ASP A 173 23.53 1.65 6.41
CA ASP A 173 24.98 1.90 6.36
C ASP A 173 25.71 1.36 7.61
N GLY A 174 25.35 0.15 8.06
CA GLY A 174 25.92 -0.49 9.23
C GLY A 174 25.55 0.14 10.57
N LYS A 175 24.60 1.06 10.59
CA LYS A 175 24.12 1.72 11.81
C LYS A 175 22.66 1.32 12.09
N THR A 176 22.39 0.93 13.33
CA THR A 176 21.02 0.74 13.83
C THR A 176 20.28 2.08 13.87
N ARG A 177 19.03 2.06 13.44
CA ARG A 177 18.16 3.23 13.38
C ARG A 177 16.88 2.97 14.16
#